data_b7580c8d208784e8233077cf91da484d
#
_entry.id   b7580c8d208784e8233077cf91da484d
#
_cell.length_a   1.000
_cell.length_b   1.000
_cell.length_c   1.000
_cell.angle_alpha   90.00
_cell.angle_beta   90.00
_cell.angle_gamma   90.00
#
_symmetry.space_group_name_H-M   'P 1'
#
loop_
_entity.id
_entity.type
_entity.pdbx_description
1 polymer ?
#
loop_
_entity_poly.entity_id
_entity_poly.type
_entity_poly.pdbx_seq_one_letter_code
_entity_poly.pdbx_strand_id
1 'polypeptide(L)'
;MIGRLAGRIEYRAEDHVLIDVRGVGYVVHCSDRTLAALPGAGEAAALWTDLLVREDLLQLYGFLTLAEKEWHRLLMSVQGVGAKASLAILGALGADGVSRAVALGDWTAIKAARGIGPKTAQRVVNELKDKAPAVMALAAGAQSPAPQPEPAAE
;
A
#
# COMPACT_ATOMS: atom_id res chain seq x y z
N MET A 1 -13.71 6.58 8.92
CA MET A 1 -12.41 6.16 8.37
C MET A 1 -12.52 4.76 7.80
N ILE A 2 -12.08 4.56 6.56
CA ILE A 2 -12.19 3.25 5.91
C ILE A 2 -10.84 2.57 6.02
N GLY A 3 -10.76 1.50 6.83
CA GLY A 3 -9.50 0.82 7.10
C GLY A 3 -9.34 -0.51 6.39
N ARG A 4 -10.42 -1.09 5.88
CA ARG A 4 -10.39 -2.36 5.17
C ARG A 4 -11.61 -2.48 4.28
N LEU A 5 -11.43 -3.05 3.10
CA LEU A 5 -12.54 -3.38 2.21
C LEU A 5 -12.44 -4.83 1.81
N ALA A 6 -13.56 -5.53 1.84
CA ALA A 6 -13.67 -6.90 1.37
C ALA A 6 -14.92 -6.99 0.50
N GLY A 7 -14.75 -7.43 -0.73
CA GLY A 7 -15.85 -7.49 -1.67
C GLY A 7 -15.42 -8.20 -2.95
N ARG A 8 -16.09 -7.84 -4.03
CA ARG A 8 -15.87 -8.47 -5.32
C ARG A 8 -15.30 -7.44 -6.29
N ILE A 9 -14.27 -7.82 -7.01
CA ILE A 9 -13.66 -6.93 -8.01
C ILE A 9 -14.61 -6.82 -9.19
N GLU A 10 -15.04 -5.59 -9.52
CA GLU A 10 -15.86 -5.35 -10.69
C GLU A 10 -15.01 -5.13 -11.94
N TYR A 11 -13.95 -4.34 -11.79
CA TYR A 11 -12.99 -4.16 -12.87
C TYR A 11 -11.62 -3.82 -12.30
N ARG A 12 -10.61 -3.95 -13.14
CA ARG A 12 -9.23 -3.59 -12.83
C ARG A 12 -8.77 -2.58 -13.86
N ALA A 13 -8.06 -1.55 -13.41
CA ALA A 13 -7.45 -0.56 -14.27
C ALA A 13 -5.94 -0.56 -14.04
N GLU A 14 -5.25 0.35 -14.70
CA GLU A 14 -3.79 0.40 -14.64
C GLU A 14 -3.27 0.71 -13.23
N ASP A 15 -3.97 1.54 -12.49
CA ASP A 15 -3.52 2.01 -11.18
C ASP A 15 -4.55 1.83 -10.07
N HIS A 16 -5.68 1.18 -10.36
CA HIS A 16 -6.72 1.00 -9.35
C HIS A 16 -7.63 -0.17 -9.68
N VAL A 17 -8.42 -0.56 -8.70
CA VAL A 17 -9.50 -1.53 -8.87
C VAL A 17 -10.80 -0.92 -8.35
N LEU A 18 -11.92 -1.39 -8.90
CA LEU A 18 -13.22 -1.09 -8.33
C LEU A 18 -13.70 -2.31 -7.57
N ILE A 19 -13.92 -2.15 -6.27
CA ILE A 19 -14.41 -3.23 -5.42
C ILE A 19 -15.85 -2.95 -5.03
N ASP A 20 -16.72 -3.88 -5.36
CA ASP A 20 -18.12 -3.81 -4.97
C ASP A 20 -18.30 -4.43 -3.59
N VAL A 21 -18.78 -3.61 -2.67
CA VAL A 21 -19.12 -4.06 -1.32
C VAL A 21 -20.60 -3.80 -1.12
N ARG A 22 -21.38 -4.84 -1.32
CA ARG A 22 -22.83 -4.80 -1.15
C ARG A 22 -23.49 -3.68 -1.94
N GLY A 23 -23.07 -3.52 -3.20
CA GLY A 23 -23.66 -2.55 -4.10
C GLY A 23 -22.99 -1.19 -4.11
N VAL A 24 -22.01 -0.96 -3.21
CA VAL A 24 -21.24 0.27 -3.23
C VAL A 24 -19.90 -0.02 -3.89
N GLY A 25 -19.58 0.70 -4.96
CA GLY A 25 -18.30 0.55 -5.65
C GLY A 25 -17.27 1.50 -5.08
N TYR A 26 -16.15 0.93 -4.60
CA TYR A 26 -15.03 1.70 -4.09
C TYR A 26 -13.88 1.66 -5.07
N VAL A 27 -13.41 2.83 -5.49
CA VAL A 27 -12.21 2.95 -6.30
C VAL A 27 -11.02 2.95 -5.36
N VAL A 28 -10.16 1.95 -5.48
CA VAL A 28 -9.02 1.75 -4.59
C VAL A 28 -7.74 1.79 -5.41
N HIS A 29 -6.90 2.77 -5.17
CA HIS A 29 -5.62 2.90 -5.86
C HIS A 29 -4.60 1.98 -5.22
N CYS A 30 -3.85 1.29 -6.05
CA CYS A 30 -2.92 0.24 -5.61
C CYS A 30 -1.59 0.36 -6.34
N SER A 31 -0.55 -0.17 -5.71
CA SER A 31 0.74 -0.32 -6.39
C SER A 31 0.66 -1.39 -7.47
N ASP A 32 1.60 -1.35 -8.39
CA ASP A 32 1.70 -2.38 -9.44
C ASP A 32 1.82 -3.78 -8.84
N ARG A 33 2.58 -3.90 -7.76
CA ARG A 33 2.78 -5.17 -7.07
C ARG A 33 1.46 -5.70 -6.48
N THR A 34 0.68 -4.83 -5.87
CA THR A 34 -0.63 -5.21 -5.33
C THR A 34 -1.58 -5.63 -6.45
N LEU A 35 -1.62 -4.85 -7.52
CA LEU A 35 -2.48 -5.16 -8.67
C LEU A 35 -2.10 -6.50 -9.29
N ALA A 36 -0.81 -6.80 -9.38
CA ALA A 36 -0.35 -8.08 -9.93
C ALA A 36 -0.77 -9.27 -9.07
N ALA A 37 -0.90 -9.06 -7.75
CA ALA A 37 -1.27 -10.12 -6.83
C ALA A 37 -2.79 -10.30 -6.67
N LEU A 38 -3.57 -9.31 -7.08
CA LEU A 38 -5.03 -9.40 -6.97
C LEU A 38 -5.62 -10.34 -8.02
N PRO A 39 -6.75 -10.99 -7.69
CA PRO A 39 -7.44 -11.84 -8.67
C PRO A 39 -8.14 -11.00 -9.74
N GLY A 40 -8.74 -11.67 -10.70
CA GLY A 40 -9.42 -11.01 -11.79
C GLY A 40 -10.81 -10.48 -11.43
N ALA A 41 -11.39 -9.78 -12.38
CA ALA A 41 -12.75 -9.25 -12.23
C ALA A 41 -13.73 -10.38 -11.95
N GLY A 42 -14.68 -10.13 -11.07
CA GLY A 42 -15.69 -11.10 -10.66
C GLY A 42 -15.31 -11.90 -9.42
N GLU A 43 -14.06 -11.86 -9.01
CA GLU A 43 -13.60 -12.66 -7.89
C GLU A 43 -13.51 -11.83 -6.60
N ALA A 44 -13.55 -12.54 -5.47
CA ALA A 44 -13.48 -11.91 -4.16
C ALA A 44 -12.07 -11.41 -3.87
N ALA A 45 -11.99 -10.27 -3.21
CA ALA A 45 -10.73 -9.68 -2.79
C ALA A 45 -10.91 -8.90 -1.50
N ALA A 46 -9.83 -8.75 -0.76
CA ALA A 46 -9.82 -7.94 0.44
C ALA A 46 -8.52 -7.16 0.50
N LEU A 47 -8.61 -5.90 0.91
CA LEU A 47 -7.46 -5.02 1.01
C LEU A 47 -7.53 -4.23 2.31
N TRP A 48 -6.37 -4.03 2.93
CA TRP A 48 -6.23 -3.00 3.94
C TRP A 48 -6.21 -1.66 3.22
N THR A 49 -6.87 -0.67 3.77
CA THR A 49 -7.00 0.61 3.08
C THR A 49 -6.57 1.78 3.94
N ASP A 50 -6.15 2.84 3.26
CA ASP A 50 -5.86 4.13 3.87
C ASP A 50 -6.62 5.19 3.08
N LEU A 51 -7.32 6.06 3.79
CA LEU A 51 -8.13 7.10 3.18
C LEU A 51 -7.39 8.43 3.26
N LEU A 52 -7.10 9.00 2.10
CA LEU A 52 -6.49 10.31 2.02
C LEU A 52 -7.60 11.34 1.80
N VAL A 53 -7.72 12.27 2.73
CA VAL A 53 -8.71 13.34 2.68
C VAL A 53 -7.98 14.66 2.61
N ARG A 54 -8.23 15.41 1.56
CA ARG A 54 -7.77 16.78 1.40
C ARG A 54 -8.94 17.65 1.02
N GLU A 55 -8.75 18.95 0.94
CA GLU A 55 -9.82 19.90 0.70
C GLU A 55 -10.67 19.53 -0.53
N ASP A 56 -10.02 19.09 -1.60
CA ASP A 56 -10.67 18.76 -2.86
C ASP A 56 -10.42 17.33 -3.31
N LEU A 57 -9.96 16.46 -2.41
CA LEU A 57 -9.58 15.09 -2.75
C LEU A 57 -10.04 14.13 -1.67
N LEU A 58 -10.67 13.04 -2.11
CA LEU A 58 -11.02 11.91 -1.27
C LEU A 58 -10.60 10.66 -2.02
N GLN A 59 -9.57 9.96 -1.52
CA GLN A 59 -8.99 8.86 -2.29
C GLN A 59 -8.58 7.71 -1.39
N LEU A 60 -8.92 6.49 -1.82
CA LEU A 60 -8.55 5.26 -1.11
C LEU A 60 -7.33 4.63 -1.74
N TYR A 61 -6.45 4.14 -0.89
CA TYR A 61 -5.28 3.36 -1.28
C TYR A 61 -5.37 1.99 -0.63
N GLY A 62 -5.02 0.94 -1.37
CA GLY A 62 -5.18 -0.43 -0.90
C GLY A 62 -3.86 -1.19 -0.82
N PHE A 63 -3.78 -2.06 0.19
CA PHE A 63 -2.58 -2.82 0.50
C PHE A 63 -2.94 -4.25 0.85
N LEU A 64 -2.08 -5.18 0.45
CA LEU A 64 -2.32 -6.60 0.72
C LEU A 64 -2.08 -6.95 2.19
N THR A 65 -1.16 -6.26 2.84
CA THR A 65 -0.78 -6.56 4.22
C THR A 65 -0.78 -5.29 5.07
N LEU A 66 -0.86 -5.48 6.38
CA LEU A 66 -0.75 -4.37 7.33
C LEU A 66 0.63 -3.73 7.28
N ALA A 67 1.68 -4.52 7.03
CA ALA A 67 3.03 -3.98 6.92
C ALA A 67 3.14 -2.99 5.77
N GLU A 68 2.54 -3.31 4.62
CA GLU A 68 2.53 -2.39 3.49
C GLU A 68 1.76 -1.11 3.82
N LYS A 69 0.62 -1.25 4.48
CA LYS A 69 -0.18 -0.08 4.89
C LYS A 69 0.61 0.80 5.86
N GLU A 70 1.33 0.20 6.81
CA GLU A 70 2.12 0.96 7.77
C GLU A 70 3.29 1.66 7.08
N TRP A 71 3.97 1.00 6.13
CA TRP A 71 5.01 1.65 5.36
C TRP A 71 4.46 2.81 4.54
N HIS A 72 3.29 2.65 3.95
CA HIS A 72 2.65 3.74 3.22
C HIS A 72 2.45 4.97 4.13
N ARG A 73 1.91 4.73 5.32
CA ARG A 73 1.68 5.81 6.28
C ARG A 73 2.99 6.52 6.64
N LEU A 74 4.04 5.74 6.90
CA LEU A 74 5.33 6.28 7.28
C LEU A 74 6.01 7.00 6.11
N LEU A 75 5.95 6.42 4.92
CA LEU A 75 6.52 7.05 3.72
C LEU A 75 5.88 8.40 3.46
N MET A 76 4.56 8.50 3.62
CA MET A 76 3.86 9.75 3.41
C MET A 76 4.17 10.81 4.46
N SER A 77 4.72 10.42 5.59
CA SER A 77 5.15 11.37 6.62
C SER A 77 6.46 12.08 6.26
N VAL A 78 7.19 11.55 5.27
CA VAL A 78 8.45 12.15 4.82
C VAL A 78 8.16 13.27 3.84
N GLN A 79 8.73 14.43 4.10
CA GLN A 79 8.55 15.57 3.20
C GLN A 79 9.09 15.24 1.81
N GLY A 80 8.27 15.50 0.79
CA GLY A 80 8.61 15.18 -0.59
C GLY A 80 8.04 13.85 -1.07
N VAL A 81 7.43 13.07 -0.20
CA VAL A 81 6.82 11.78 -0.56
C VAL A 81 5.30 11.92 -0.49
N GLY A 82 4.65 11.93 -1.64
CA GLY A 82 3.20 11.86 -1.73
C GLY A 82 2.73 10.44 -1.92
N ALA A 83 1.41 10.27 -2.08
CA ALA A 83 0.81 8.95 -2.22
C ALA A 83 1.34 8.18 -3.43
N LYS A 84 1.49 8.86 -4.57
CA LYS A 84 2.02 8.23 -5.78
C LYS A 84 3.44 7.73 -5.58
N ALA A 85 4.29 8.54 -4.95
CA ALA A 85 5.66 8.15 -4.66
C ALA A 85 5.71 6.98 -3.71
N SER A 86 4.87 6.99 -2.69
CA SER A 86 4.78 5.89 -1.74
C SER A 86 4.40 4.58 -2.44
N LEU A 87 3.38 4.62 -3.31
CA LEU A 87 2.99 3.43 -4.07
C LEU A 87 4.08 2.98 -5.02
N ALA A 88 4.83 3.91 -5.61
CA ALA A 88 5.94 3.55 -6.49
C ALA A 88 7.05 2.83 -5.71
N ILE A 89 7.35 3.29 -4.51
CA ILE A 89 8.36 2.64 -3.66
C ILE A 89 7.89 1.25 -3.25
N LEU A 90 6.66 1.14 -2.77
CA LEU A 90 6.11 -0.15 -2.36
C LEU A 90 5.95 -1.10 -3.54
N GLY A 91 5.59 -0.58 -4.71
CA GLY A 91 5.48 -1.38 -5.91
C GLY A 91 6.82 -1.94 -6.37
N ALA A 92 7.88 -1.15 -6.25
CA ALA A 92 9.22 -1.58 -6.65
C ALA A 92 9.83 -2.57 -5.68
N LEU A 93 9.68 -2.34 -4.38
CA LEU A 93 10.42 -3.07 -3.35
C LEU A 93 9.57 -4.04 -2.53
N GLY A 94 8.28 -3.78 -2.40
CA GLY A 94 7.45 -4.49 -1.43
C GLY A 94 7.77 -4.07 -0.01
N ALA A 95 6.95 -4.51 0.94
CA ALA A 95 7.15 -4.16 2.35
C ALA A 95 8.50 -4.66 2.88
N ASP A 96 8.88 -5.89 2.52
CA ASP A 96 10.14 -6.47 2.96
C ASP A 96 11.34 -5.72 2.39
N GLY A 97 11.26 -5.35 1.10
CA GLY A 97 12.32 -4.60 0.45
C GLY A 97 12.50 -3.21 1.04
N VAL A 98 11.40 -2.53 1.36
CA VAL A 98 11.45 -1.22 2.01
C VAL A 98 12.06 -1.35 3.41
N SER A 99 11.61 -2.36 4.18
CA SER A 99 12.16 -2.60 5.52
C SER A 99 13.67 -2.80 5.48
N ARG A 100 14.14 -3.61 4.54
CA ARG A 100 15.57 -3.89 4.39
C ARG A 100 16.34 -2.64 3.98
N ALA A 101 15.86 -1.93 2.97
CA ALA A 101 16.51 -0.74 2.47
C ALA A 101 16.64 0.33 3.57
N VAL A 102 15.56 0.56 4.31
CA VAL A 102 15.56 1.55 5.39
C VAL A 102 16.49 1.11 6.52
N ALA A 103 16.43 -0.15 6.94
CA ALA A 103 17.24 -0.65 8.04
C ALA A 103 18.74 -0.59 7.71
N LEU A 104 19.11 -0.86 6.45
CA LEU A 104 20.51 -0.87 6.02
C LEU A 104 21.02 0.49 5.56
N GLY A 105 20.14 1.49 5.49
CA GLY A 105 20.54 2.79 4.97
C GLY A 105 20.73 2.80 3.46
N ASP A 106 20.11 1.88 2.75
CA ASP A 106 20.28 1.71 1.31
C ASP A 106 19.31 2.61 0.53
N TRP A 107 19.65 3.88 0.48
CA TRP A 107 18.79 4.84 -0.24
C TRP A 107 18.80 4.62 -1.75
N THR A 108 19.84 3.95 -2.27
CA THR A 108 19.90 3.64 -3.70
C THR A 108 18.75 2.70 -4.11
N ALA A 109 18.39 1.75 -3.25
CA ALA A 109 17.25 0.87 -3.49
C ALA A 109 15.95 1.67 -3.54
N ILE A 110 15.79 2.63 -2.64
CA ILE A 110 14.60 3.51 -2.63
C ILE A 110 14.54 4.37 -3.89
N LYS A 111 15.68 4.89 -4.32
CA LYS A 111 15.79 5.73 -5.51
C LYS A 111 15.40 4.96 -6.79
N ALA A 112 15.49 3.64 -6.78
CA ALA A 112 15.10 2.84 -7.93
C ALA A 112 13.61 2.95 -8.26
N ALA A 113 12.78 3.39 -7.32
CA ALA A 113 11.37 3.61 -7.57
C ALA A 113 11.17 4.81 -8.50
N ARG A 114 10.17 4.71 -9.38
CA ARG A 114 9.90 5.74 -10.36
C ARG A 114 9.58 7.08 -9.70
N GLY A 115 10.24 8.13 -10.15
CA GLY A 115 9.96 9.48 -9.68
C GLY A 115 10.64 9.84 -8.36
N ILE A 116 11.49 8.98 -7.83
CA ILE A 116 12.18 9.24 -6.57
C ILE A 116 13.62 9.67 -6.86
N GLY A 117 13.96 10.90 -6.47
CA GLY A 117 15.31 11.40 -6.61
C GLY A 117 16.20 11.03 -5.43
N PRO A 118 17.52 11.29 -5.54
CA PRO A 118 18.46 10.91 -4.50
C PRO A 118 18.21 11.62 -3.16
N LYS A 119 17.84 12.88 -3.18
CA LYS A 119 17.58 13.63 -1.95
C LYS A 119 16.40 13.07 -1.17
N THR A 120 15.30 12.78 -1.87
CA THR A 120 14.12 12.19 -1.26
C THR A 120 14.42 10.80 -0.75
N ALA A 121 15.15 9.99 -1.52
CA ALA A 121 15.52 8.64 -1.09
C ALA A 121 16.37 8.67 0.18
N GLN A 122 17.34 9.57 0.25
CA GLN A 122 18.18 9.72 1.44
C GLN A 122 17.35 10.17 2.64
N ARG A 123 16.42 11.09 2.42
CA ARG A 123 15.54 11.56 3.49
C ARG A 123 14.66 10.44 4.02
N VAL A 124 14.11 9.61 3.15
CA VAL A 124 13.31 8.45 3.56
C VAL A 124 14.10 7.56 4.51
N VAL A 125 15.30 7.19 4.11
CA VAL A 125 16.15 6.31 4.92
C VAL A 125 16.48 6.97 6.25
N ASN A 126 16.90 8.24 6.23
CA ASN A 126 17.32 8.92 7.45
C ASN A 126 16.18 9.11 8.45
N GLU A 127 15.00 9.47 7.95
CA GLU A 127 13.86 9.76 8.83
C GLU A 127 13.15 8.50 9.32
N LEU A 128 13.17 7.41 8.56
CA LEU A 128 12.41 6.23 8.90
C LEU A 128 13.25 5.08 9.46
N LYS A 129 14.54 5.26 9.57
CA LYS A 129 15.44 4.20 10.04
C LYS A 129 14.99 3.61 11.37
N ASP A 130 14.59 4.46 12.31
CA ASP A 130 14.16 4.02 13.63
C ASP A 130 12.80 3.33 13.62
N LYS A 131 12.06 3.45 12.52
CA LYS A 131 10.72 2.87 12.40
C LYS A 131 10.73 1.46 11.82
N ALA A 132 11.80 1.08 11.12
CA ALA A 132 11.87 -0.20 10.45
C ALA A 132 11.65 -1.40 11.38
N PRO A 133 12.25 -1.45 12.58
CA PRO A 133 12.03 -2.62 13.46
C PRO A 133 10.57 -2.84 13.82
N ALA A 134 9.81 -1.77 14.07
CA ALA A 134 8.40 -1.89 14.44
C ALA A 134 7.58 -2.45 13.28
N VAL A 135 7.85 -2.01 12.05
CA VAL A 135 7.14 -2.54 10.88
C VAL A 135 7.54 -3.98 10.61
N MET A 136 8.82 -4.32 10.78
CA MET A 136 9.29 -5.70 10.62
C MET A 136 8.62 -6.62 11.63
N ALA A 137 8.46 -6.16 12.87
CA ALA A 137 7.75 -6.93 13.89
C ALA A 137 6.28 -7.10 13.54
N LEU A 138 5.66 -6.07 12.99
CA LEU A 138 4.26 -6.15 12.53
C LEU A 138 4.13 -7.18 11.40
N ALA A 139 5.05 -7.18 10.45
CA ALA A 139 5.04 -8.14 9.35
C ALA A 139 5.23 -9.57 9.86
N ALA A 140 6.11 -9.78 10.83
CA ALA A 140 6.34 -11.11 11.39
C ALA A 140 5.13 -11.62 12.18
N GLY A 141 4.43 -10.72 12.89
CA GLY A 141 3.28 -11.11 13.69
C GLY A 141 1.96 -11.19 12.92
N ALA A 142 1.83 -10.45 11.83
CA ALA A 142 0.60 -10.36 11.05
C ALA A 142 0.90 -10.59 9.58
N GLN A 143 1.28 -11.81 9.25
CA GLN A 143 1.68 -12.15 7.88
C GLN A 143 0.50 -12.41 6.96
N SER A 144 -0.69 -12.50 7.51
CA SER A 144 -1.87 -12.78 6.73
C SER A 144 -2.32 -11.56 5.94
N PRO A 145 -2.79 -11.75 4.72
CA PRO A 145 -3.44 -10.67 4.00
C PRO A 145 -4.72 -10.25 4.71
N ALA A 146 -5.36 -9.20 4.23
CA ALA A 146 -6.63 -8.76 4.78
C ALA A 146 -7.63 -9.91 4.73
N PRO A 147 -8.49 -10.06 5.75
CA PRO A 147 -9.49 -11.14 5.75
C PRO A 147 -10.38 -11.06 4.52
N GLN A 148 -10.60 -12.19 3.89
CA GLN A 148 -11.45 -12.30 2.72
C GLN A 148 -12.91 -12.19 3.12
N PRO A 149 -13.78 -11.73 2.20
CA PRO A 149 -15.19 -11.71 2.49
C PRO A 149 -15.75 -13.11 2.65
N GLU A 150 -16.75 -13.25 3.50
CA GLU A 150 -17.43 -14.53 3.63
C GLU A 150 -18.23 -14.82 2.35
N PRO A 151 -18.43 -16.10 2.02
CA PRO A 151 -19.32 -16.44 0.92
C PRO A 151 -20.71 -15.86 1.14
N ALA A 152 -21.33 -15.41 0.07
CA ALA A 152 -22.66 -14.84 0.16
C ALA A 152 -23.62 -15.87 0.73
N ALA A 153 -24.31 -15.51 1.81
CA ALA A 153 -25.35 -16.35 2.39
C ALA A 153 -26.65 -16.08 1.63
N GLU A 154 -27.06 -17.00 0.81
CA GLU A 154 -28.26 -16.82 -0.01
C GLU A 154 -29.46 -17.47 0.56
#